data_9b933508a687a6181b5b5b708ec0c0e6
#
_entry.id   9b933508a687a6181b5b5b708ec0c0e6
#
_cell.length_a   1.000
_cell.length_b   1.000
_cell.length_c   1.000
_cell.angle_alpha   90.00
_cell.angle_beta   90.00
_cell.angle_gamma   90.00
#
_symmetry.space_group_name_H-M   'P 1'
#
loop_
_entity.id
_entity.type
_entity.pdbx_description
1 polymer ?
#
loop_
_entity_poly.entity_id
_entity_poly.type
_entity_poly.pdbx_seq_one_letter_code
_entity_poly.pdbx_strand_id
1 'polypeptide(L)'
;MRKVQLLLACLVFSVAAFAADKVIKLPKPNLNRTGTVMKALSERHSTREFASKALNLSDLSDLLWAANGINRSDSGKRTAPSALNKQDVDVYVVLPEGSYLYDAKNHQLNLIAEGDYRGAVAGGQAFVISAPVSLVLVSDLSRFGDTKNAHTQLMG
;
A
#
# COMPACT_ATOMS: atom_id res chain seq x y z
N MET A 1 29.02 -64.89 -10.63
CA MET A 1 28.19 -63.89 -11.32
C MET A 1 27.68 -62.88 -10.27
N ARG A 2 28.38 -61.78 -10.13
CA ARG A 2 28.06 -60.75 -9.14
C ARG A 2 27.03 -59.72 -9.72
N LYS A 3 25.87 -59.69 -9.15
CA LYS A 3 24.87 -58.65 -9.49
C LYS A 3 25.27 -57.33 -8.88
N VAL A 4 25.61 -56.36 -9.71
CA VAL A 4 25.83 -54.98 -9.31
C VAL A 4 24.46 -54.30 -9.26
N GLN A 5 23.97 -53.97 -8.06
CA GLN A 5 22.80 -53.12 -7.87
C GLN A 5 23.25 -51.67 -7.94
N LEU A 6 22.85 -50.96 -9.00
CA LEU A 6 22.97 -49.50 -9.09
C LEU A 6 21.87 -48.90 -8.25
N LEU A 7 22.23 -48.30 -7.11
CA LEU A 7 21.36 -47.39 -6.33
C LEU A 7 21.40 -46.00 -6.97
N LEU A 8 20.34 -45.67 -7.71
CA LEU A 8 20.14 -44.35 -8.26
C LEU A 8 19.56 -43.47 -7.14
N ALA A 9 20.42 -42.73 -6.45
CA ALA A 9 19.99 -41.73 -5.48
C ALA A 9 19.44 -40.49 -6.22
N CYS A 10 18.13 -40.37 -6.34
CA CYS A 10 17.48 -39.12 -6.77
C CYS A 10 17.65 -38.05 -5.68
N LEU A 11 18.64 -37.20 -5.87
CA LEU A 11 18.80 -36.00 -5.08
C LEU A 11 17.72 -35.00 -5.53
N VAL A 12 16.60 -34.96 -4.82
CA VAL A 12 15.57 -33.91 -5.01
C VAL A 12 16.12 -32.64 -4.40
N PHE A 13 16.73 -31.80 -5.22
CA PHE A 13 17.04 -30.44 -4.86
C PHE A 13 15.72 -29.68 -4.80
N SER A 14 15.16 -29.55 -3.62
CA SER A 14 14.09 -28.58 -3.35
C SER A 14 14.70 -27.18 -3.45
N VAL A 15 14.60 -26.56 -4.63
CA VAL A 15 14.86 -25.13 -4.77
C VAL A 15 13.72 -24.42 -4.06
N ALA A 16 13.92 -24.05 -2.80
CA ALA A 16 13.08 -23.08 -2.13
C ALA A 16 13.30 -21.76 -2.88
N ALA A 17 12.39 -21.44 -3.80
CA ALA A 17 12.32 -20.12 -4.39
C ALA A 17 11.98 -19.15 -3.24
N PHE A 18 12.99 -18.51 -2.67
CA PHE A 18 12.78 -17.31 -1.89
C PHE A 18 12.21 -16.29 -2.85
N ALA A 19 10.89 -16.08 -2.81
CA ALA A 19 10.28 -14.91 -3.40
C ALA A 19 10.92 -13.72 -2.67
N ALA A 20 11.86 -13.05 -3.33
CA ALA A 20 12.42 -11.81 -2.81
C ALA A 20 11.24 -10.84 -2.65
N ASP A 21 10.98 -10.39 -1.44
CA ASP A 21 9.95 -9.40 -1.17
C ASP A 21 10.20 -8.19 -2.05
N LYS A 22 9.33 -8.00 -3.06
CA LYS A 22 9.48 -6.89 -4.00
C LYS A 22 9.10 -5.60 -3.29
N VAL A 23 10.10 -4.81 -2.97
CA VAL A 23 9.97 -3.57 -2.23
C VAL A 23 10.28 -2.39 -3.13
N ILE A 24 9.39 -1.40 -3.16
CA ILE A 24 9.64 -0.10 -3.81
C ILE A 24 9.97 0.91 -2.72
N LYS A 25 11.23 1.35 -2.66
CA LYS A 25 11.65 2.44 -1.78
C LYS A 25 11.12 3.75 -2.32
N LEU A 26 10.49 4.54 -1.44
CA LEU A 26 9.97 5.86 -1.77
C LEU A 26 11.05 6.93 -1.48
N PRO A 27 11.17 7.97 -2.31
CA PRO A 27 12.02 9.12 -2.00
C PRO A 27 11.45 9.85 -0.77
N LYS A 28 12.28 10.68 -0.13
CA LYS A 28 11.80 11.53 0.97
C LYS A 28 10.69 12.46 0.46
N PRO A 29 9.60 12.65 1.25
CA PRO A 29 8.52 13.54 0.85
C PRO A 29 9.01 14.99 0.73
N ASN A 30 8.53 15.69 -0.28
CA ASN A 30 8.83 17.09 -0.50
C ASN A 30 7.90 17.99 0.35
N LEU A 31 8.39 18.42 1.50
CA LEU A 31 7.62 19.27 2.42
C LEU A 31 7.51 20.74 1.94
N ASN A 32 8.21 21.11 0.86
CA ASN A 32 8.22 22.47 0.30
C ASN A 32 7.36 22.59 -0.96
N ARG A 33 6.36 21.73 -1.16
CA ARG A 33 5.43 21.88 -2.27
C ARG A 33 4.71 23.21 -2.20
N THR A 34 4.63 23.87 -3.36
CA THR A 34 3.94 25.16 -3.48
C THR A 34 2.42 24.98 -3.53
N GLY A 35 1.71 25.93 -3.00
CA GLY A 35 0.24 25.96 -2.95
C GLY A 35 -0.28 26.11 -1.51
N THR A 36 -1.42 26.73 -1.38
CA THR A 36 -2.08 26.87 -0.08
C THR A 36 -3.21 25.86 0.05
N VAL A 37 -3.53 25.47 1.27
CA VAL A 37 -4.69 24.60 1.57
C VAL A 37 -5.97 25.23 1.02
N MET A 38 -6.16 26.55 1.18
CA MET A 38 -7.36 27.24 0.70
C MET A 38 -7.49 27.18 -0.82
N LYS A 39 -6.36 27.31 -1.55
CA LYS A 39 -6.37 27.16 -3.01
C LYS A 39 -6.72 25.72 -3.40
N ALA A 40 -6.11 24.74 -2.78
CA ALA A 40 -6.40 23.32 -3.04
C ALA A 40 -7.89 22.98 -2.77
N LEU A 41 -8.46 23.52 -1.70
CA LEU A 41 -9.88 23.33 -1.39
C LEU A 41 -10.79 24.04 -2.39
N SER A 42 -10.44 25.24 -2.86
CA SER A 42 -11.24 25.98 -3.85
C SER A 42 -11.25 25.32 -5.23
N GLU A 43 -10.20 24.61 -5.57
CA GLU A 43 -10.06 23.91 -6.85
C GLU A 43 -10.51 22.45 -6.79
N ARG A 44 -10.72 21.90 -5.59
CA ARG A 44 -11.08 20.50 -5.39
C ARG A 44 -12.46 20.18 -5.98
N HIS A 45 -12.52 19.26 -6.91
CA HIS A 45 -13.76 18.67 -7.43
C HIS A 45 -13.57 17.18 -7.71
N SER A 46 -14.64 16.45 -7.96
CA SER A 46 -14.56 15.06 -8.37
C SER A 46 -14.10 14.96 -9.82
N THR A 47 -12.95 14.33 -10.04
CA THR A 47 -12.42 14.06 -11.39
C THR A 47 -12.68 12.61 -11.75
N ARG A 48 -13.16 12.35 -12.97
CA ARG A 48 -13.42 11.01 -13.49
C ARG A 48 -12.70 10.73 -14.82
N GLU A 49 -11.89 11.67 -15.25
CA GLU A 49 -11.01 11.56 -16.40
C GLU A 49 -9.57 11.71 -15.93
N PHE A 50 -8.72 10.77 -16.29
CA PHE A 50 -7.33 10.72 -15.85
C PHE A 50 -6.40 10.80 -17.05
N ALA A 51 -5.26 11.47 -16.87
CA ALA A 51 -4.20 11.43 -17.85
C ALA A 51 -3.63 10.01 -17.96
N SER A 52 -3.23 9.61 -19.16
CA SER A 52 -2.58 8.30 -19.41
C SER A 52 -1.17 8.19 -18.79
N LYS A 53 -0.63 9.31 -18.31
CA LYS A 53 0.70 9.37 -17.71
C LYS A 53 0.67 8.75 -16.31
N ALA A 54 1.58 7.81 -16.06
CA ALA A 54 1.80 7.27 -14.72
C ALA A 54 2.20 8.39 -13.73
N LEU A 55 1.78 8.25 -12.47
CA LEU A 55 2.24 9.12 -11.40
C LEU A 55 3.73 8.85 -11.17
N ASN A 56 4.53 9.91 -11.10
CA ASN A 56 5.95 9.73 -10.80
C ASN A 56 6.14 9.34 -9.32
N LEU A 57 7.27 8.71 -9.02
CA LEU A 57 7.53 8.16 -7.69
C LEU A 57 7.60 9.25 -6.60
N SER A 58 8.01 10.48 -6.94
CA SER A 58 8.04 11.59 -5.99
C SER A 58 6.64 12.06 -5.62
N ASP A 59 5.73 12.17 -6.60
CA ASP A 59 4.34 12.56 -6.34
C ASP A 59 3.60 11.45 -5.56
N LEU A 60 3.86 10.18 -5.89
CA LEU A 60 3.32 9.05 -5.15
C LEU A 60 3.83 9.04 -3.70
N SER A 61 5.11 9.32 -3.50
CA SER A 61 5.71 9.42 -2.17
C SER A 61 5.03 10.50 -1.32
N ASP A 62 4.89 11.70 -1.88
CA ASP A 62 4.26 12.83 -1.18
C ASP A 62 2.79 12.55 -0.86
N LEU A 63 2.07 11.94 -1.80
CA LEU A 63 0.67 11.53 -1.61
C LEU A 63 0.53 10.55 -0.44
N LEU A 64 1.36 9.50 -0.40
CA LEU A 64 1.32 8.47 0.63
C LEU A 64 1.74 9.01 1.99
N TRP A 65 2.77 9.85 2.01
CA TRP A 65 3.18 10.52 3.24
C TRP A 65 2.07 11.45 3.76
N ALA A 66 1.44 12.22 2.90
CA ALA A 66 0.32 13.07 3.28
C ALA A 66 -0.88 12.26 3.81
N ALA A 67 -1.17 11.11 3.19
CA ALA A 67 -2.28 10.25 3.59
C ALA A 67 -2.07 9.61 4.97
N ASN A 68 -0.90 9.02 5.24
CA ASN A 68 -0.67 8.26 6.49
C ASN A 68 0.83 8.12 6.85
N GLY A 69 1.67 9.08 6.48
CA GLY A 69 3.11 9.05 6.79
C GLY A 69 3.43 9.43 8.22
N ILE A 70 4.63 9.11 8.67
CA ILE A 70 5.13 9.54 9.98
C ILE A 70 5.65 10.97 9.85
N ASN A 71 5.06 11.91 10.59
CA ASN A 71 5.49 13.30 10.65
C ASN A 71 6.10 13.70 12.00
N ARG A 72 6.10 12.79 12.98
CA ARG A 72 6.72 12.92 14.30
C ARG A 72 7.54 11.68 14.57
N SER A 73 8.78 11.68 14.11
CA SER A 73 9.68 10.52 14.11
C SER A 73 10.02 10.00 15.51
N ASP A 74 10.06 10.89 16.50
CA ASP A 74 10.31 10.60 17.92
C ASP A 74 9.22 9.75 18.57
N SER A 75 7.96 9.97 18.17
CA SER A 75 6.77 9.32 18.73
C SER A 75 6.05 8.39 17.75
N GLY A 76 6.52 8.29 16.50
CA GLY A 76 5.91 7.48 15.44
C GLY A 76 4.49 7.91 15.05
N LYS A 77 4.06 9.13 15.46
CA LYS A 77 2.74 9.65 15.12
C LYS A 77 2.67 10.05 13.66
N ARG A 78 1.46 9.91 13.11
CA ARG A 78 1.21 10.04 11.68
C ARG A 78 0.61 11.40 11.30
N THR A 79 0.58 11.68 10.02
CA THR A 79 -0.14 12.81 9.41
C THR A 79 -1.65 12.67 9.63
N ALA A 80 -2.18 11.45 9.51
CA ALA A 80 -3.58 11.17 9.83
C ALA A 80 -3.74 10.85 11.32
N PRO A 81 -4.73 11.47 12.02
CA PRO A 81 -5.08 11.09 13.37
C PRO A 81 -5.80 9.73 13.39
N SER A 82 -5.74 9.04 14.53
CA SER A 82 -6.55 7.86 14.79
C SER A 82 -7.05 7.85 16.23
N ALA A 83 -8.18 7.22 16.50
CA ALA A 83 -8.73 7.10 17.84
C ALA A 83 -7.72 6.38 18.75
N LEU A 84 -7.46 6.94 19.93
CA LEU A 84 -6.48 6.42 20.89
C LEU A 84 -5.07 6.16 20.31
N ASN A 85 -4.72 6.80 19.19
CA ASN A 85 -3.48 6.57 18.44
C ASN A 85 -3.28 5.09 18.03
N LYS A 86 -4.35 4.38 17.71
CA LYS A 86 -4.31 2.97 17.31
C LYS A 86 -3.72 2.76 15.92
N GLN A 87 -3.67 3.84 15.10
CA GLN A 87 -3.11 3.81 13.74
C GLN A 87 -3.68 2.65 12.90
N ASP A 88 -4.97 2.45 13.03
CA ASP A 88 -5.73 1.32 12.52
C ASP A 88 -5.84 1.30 11.00
N VAL A 89 -5.69 2.44 10.33
CA VAL A 89 -5.82 2.53 8.87
C VAL A 89 -4.54 2.10 8.17
N ASP A 90 -4.65 1.03 7.39
CA ASP A 90 -3.65 0.60 6.42
C ASP A 90 -3.98 1.18 5.04
N VAL A 91 -2.95 1.64 4.34
CA VAL A 91 -3.08 2.21 2.98
C VAL A 91 -2.53 1.22 1.97
N TYR A 92 -3.41 0.66 1.15
CA TYR A 92 -3.04 -0.17 0.02
C TYR A 92 -2.95 0.68 -1.24
N VAL A 93 -1.94 0.42 -2.05
CA VAL A 93 -1.65 1.13 -3.30
C VAL A 93 -1.79 0.14 -4.44
N VAL A 94 -2.73 0.39 -5.34
CA VAL A 94 -2.98 -0.47 -6.49
C VAL A 94 -2.48 0.24 -7.75
N LEU A 95 -1.43 -0.32 -8.32
CA LEU A 95 -0.76 0.12 -9.55
C LEU A 95 -1.00 -0.89 -10.67
N PRO A 96 -0.73 -0.56 -11.95
CA PRO A 96 -0.84 -1.50 -13.06
C PRO A 96 -0.02 -2.79 -12.87
N GLU A 97 1.13 -2.69 -12.21
CA GLU A 97 2.06 -3.80 -12.02
C GLU A 97 1.84 -4.61 -10.74
N GLY A 98 1.04 -4.10 -9.79
CA GLY A 98 0.80 -4.81 -8.54
C GLY A 98 0.02 -4.03 -7.50
N SER A 99 -0.35 -4.76 -6.44
CA SER A 99 -0.94 -4.20 -5.23
C SER A 99 0.09 -4.23 -4.10
N TYR A 100 0.19 -3.15 -3.38
CA TYR A 100 1.21 -2.92 -2.36
C TYR A 100 0.60 -2.43 -1.06
N LEU A 101 1.22 -2.77 0.06
CA LEU A 101 0.95 -2.15 1.36
C LEU A 101 1.98 -1.04 1.62
N TYR A 102 1.51 0.15 1.96
CA TYR A 102 2.37 1.25 2.35
C TYR A 102 2.93 1.04 3.77
N ASP A 103 4.24 0.91 3.87
CA ASP A 103 4.97 0.87 5.13
C ASP A 103 5.44 2.29 5.48
N ALA A 104 4.71 2.96 6.35
CA ALA A 104 5.04 4.33 6.76
C ALA A 104 6.32 4.41 7.58
N LYS A 105 6.71 3.34 8.30
CA LYS A 105 7.93 3.31 9.12
C LYS A 105 9.20 3.35 8.28
N ASN A 106 9.21 2.57 7.20
CA ASN A 106 10.35 2.48 6.29
C ASN A 106 10.18 3.36 5.05
N HIS A 107 9.03 4.03 4.92
CA HIS A 107 8.61 4.84 3.77
C HIS A 107 8.81 4.10 2.45
N GLN A 108 8.11 2.98 2.32
CA GLN A 108 8.24 2.07 1.18
C GLN A 108 6.91 1.38 0.87
N LEU A 109 6.84 0.77 -0.30
CA LEU A 109 5.75 -0.09 -0.72
C LEU A 109 6.21 -1.56 -0.67
N ASN A 110 5.49 -2.39 0.07
CA ASN A 110 5.71 -3.82 0.13
C ASN A 110 4.72 -4.51 -0.82
N LEU A 111 5.21 -5.30 -1.76
CA LEU A 111 4.36 -6.02 -2.71
C LEU A 111 3.49 -7.04 -1.96
N ILE A 112 2.18 -7.03 -2.25
CA ILE A 112 1.19 -7.99 -1.74
C ILE A 112 0.80 -8.98 -2.86
N ALA A 113 0.56 -8.46 -4.08
CA ALA A 113 0.19 -9.28 -5.22
C ALA A 113 0.67 -8.63 -6.52
N GLU A 114 1.20 -9.43 -7.44
CA GLU A 114 1.56 -8.99 -8.79
C GLU A 114 0.33 -8.98 -9.70
N GLY A 115 0.29 -8.03 -10.64
CA GLY A 115 -0.77 -7.89 -11.62
C GLY A 115 -1.68 -6.69 -11.39
N ASP A 116 -2.53 -6.40 -12.37
CA ASP A 116 -3.42 -5.23 -12.36
C ASP A 116 -4.76 -5.55 -11.67
N TYR A 117 -4.92 -5.07 -10.47
CA TYR A 117 -6.16 -5.21 -9.67
C TYR A 117 -7.03 -3.96 -9.66
N ARG A 118 -6.74 -2.93 -10.49
CA ARG A 118 -7.55 -1.70 -10.52
C ARG A 118 -9.00 -1.98 -10.88
N GLY A 119 -9.25 -2.98 -11.75
CA GLY A 119 -10.59 -3.44 -12.07
C GLY A 119 -11.38 -3.98 -10.88
N ALA A 120 -10.73 -4.70 -9.97
CA ALA A 120 -11.36 -5.21 -8.75
C ALA A 120 -11.73 -4.08 -7.78
N VAL A 121 -10.87 -3.06 -7.68
CA VAL A 121 -11.10 -1.88 -6.83
C VAL A 121 -12.18 -0.97 -7.39
N ALA A 122 -12.41 -1.00 -8.71
CA ALA A 122 -13.33 -0.10 -9.40
C ALA A 122 -14.80 -0.23 -8.95
N GLY A 123 -15.20 -1.36 -8.35
CA GLY A 123 -16.56 -1.55 -7.84
C GLY A 123 -17.66 -1.31 -8.88
N GLY A 124 -17.41 -1.63 -10.17
CA GLY A 124 -18.30 -1.34 -11.29
C GLY A 124 -18.17 0.07 -11.89
N GLN A 125 -17.31 0.93 -11.37
CA GLN A 125 -17.07 2.28 -11.90
C GLN A 125 -15.92 2.26 -12.93
N ALA A 126 -16.24 2.11 -14.21
CA ALA A 126 -15.24 1.89 -15.28
C ALA A 126 -14.14 2.97 -15.34
N PHE A 127 -14.42 4.23 -14.98
CA PHE A 127 -13.43 5.29 -14.99
C PHE A 127 -12.27 5.04 -14.01
N VAL A 128 -12.50 4.30 -12.89
CA VAL A 128 -11.47 3.99 -11.90
C VAL A 128 -10.36 3.12 -12.51
N ILE A 129 -10.69 2.26 -13.47
CA ILE A 129 -9.70 1.39 -14.14
C ILE A 129 -8.65 2.21 -14.90
N SER A 130 -9.02 3.40 -15.39
CA SER A 130 -8.10 4.30 -16.11
C SER A 130 -7.22 5.15 -15.19
N ALA A 131 -7.51 5.18 -13.88
CA ALA A 131 -6.67 5.91 -12.93
C ALA A 131 -5.26 5.31 -12.86
N PRO A 132 -4.19 6.13 -12.85
CA PRO A 132 -2.81 5.63 -12.79
C PRO A 132 -2.48 4.94 -11.46
N VAL A 133 -3.21 5.26 -10.40
CA VAL A 133 -3.10 4.67 -9.06
C VAL A 133 -4.47 4.70 -8.38
N SER A 134 -4.76 3.67 -7.61
CA SER A 134 -5.89 3.67 -6.67
C SER A 134 -5.37 3.44 -5.26
N LEU A 135 -5.89 4.19 -4.30
CA LEU A 135 -5.62 3.98 -2.88
C LEU A 135 -6.85 3.36 -2.23
N VAL A 136 -6.62 2.28 -1.47
CA VAL A 136 -7.65 1.63 -0.67
C VAL A 136 -7.25 1.75 0.79
N LEU A 137 -8.12 2.38 1.58
CA LEU A 137 -7.91 2.54 3.01
C LEU A 137 -8.71 1.47 3.73
N VAL A 138 -8.02 0.69 4.57
CA VAL A 138 -8.63 -0.42 5.32
C VAL A 138 -8.38 -0.20 6.80
N SER A 139 -9.45 -0.11 7.59
CA SER A 139 -9.34 -0.05 9.04
C SER A 139 -9.19 -1.47 9.61
N ASP A 140 -8.09 -1.71 10.32
CA ASP A 140 -7.85 -2.93 11.07
C ASP A 140 -8.40 -2.79 12.50
N LEU A 141 -9.65 -3.18 12.67
CA LEU A 141 -10.35 -3.08 13.95
C LEU A 141 -9.70 -3.91 15.05
N SER A 142 -8.89 -4.92 14.73
CA SER A 142 -8.20 -5.75 15.73
C SER A 142 -7.26 -4.92 16.61
N ARG A 143 -6.78 -3.79 16.11
CA ARG A 143 -5.91 -2.85 16.86
C ARG A 143 -6.62 -2.18 18.03
N PHE A 144 -7.95 -2.21 18.06
CA PHE A 144 -8.75 -1.73 19.19
C PHE A 144 -9.02 -2.83 20.25
N GLY A 145 -8.68 -4.08 19.98
CA GLY A 145 -8.89 -5.23 20.87
C GLY A 145 -10.14 -6.02 20.53
N ASP A 146 -11.19 -5.98 21.36
CA ASP A 146 -12.41 -6.74 21.10
C ASP A 146 -13.20 -6.17 19.92
N THR A 147 -13.11 -6.82 18.78
CA THR A 147 -13.77 -6.42 17.52
C THR A 147 -15.28 -6.69 17.50
N LYS A 148 -15.80 -7.45 18.47
CA LYS A 148 -17.24 -7.73 18.61
C LYS A 148 -17.97 -6.63 19.39
N ASN A 149 -17.24 -5.76 20.08
CA ASN A 149 -17.81 -4.66 20.82
C ASN A 149 -18.26 -3.56 19.85
N ALA A 150 -19.55 -3.15 19.96
CA ALA A 150 -20.10 -2.08 19.13
C ALA A 150 -19.33 -0.76 19.26
N HIS A 151 -18.78 -0.45 20.45
CA HIS A 151 -17.97 0.73 20.66
C HIS A 151 -16.66 0.70 19.85
N THR A 152 -16.01 -0.47 19.80
CA THR A 152 -14.81 -0.69 18.94
C THR A 152 -15.12 -0.47 17.47
N GLN A 153 -16.29 -0.96 17.00
CA GLN A 153 -16.71 -0.78 15.60
C GLN A 153 -17.01 0.67 15.23
N LEU A 154 -17.38 1.50 16.20
CA LEU A 154 -17.64 2.93 15.98
C LEU A 154 -16.37 3.79 16.00
N MET A 155 -15.23 3.27 16.48
CA MET A 155 -13.96 3.99 16.56
C MET A 155 -13.05 3.78 15.35
N GLY A 156 -13.29 2.71 14.57
CA GLY A 156 -12.49 2.31 13.40
C GLY A 156 -13.09 2.71 12.04
#